data_2f2f76e33501ca1484fd2be6f4f51398
#
_entry.id   2f2f76e33501ca1484fd2be6f4f51398
#
_cell.length_a   1.000
_cell.length_b   1.000
_cell.length_c   1.000
_cell.angle_alpha   90.00
_cell.angle_beta   90.00
_cell.angle_gamma   90.00
#
_symmetry.space_group_name_H-M   'P 1'
#
loop_
_entity.id
_entity.type
_entity.pdbx_description
1 polymer ?
#
loop_
_entity_poly.entity_id
_entity_poly.type
_entity_poly.pdbx_seq_one_letter_code
_entity_poly.pdbx_strand_id
1 'polypeptide(L)'
;MCGELILTIHVLCTGTEAVKGHGEDVVMVPFTGRAEGPCFTGETVGPGVDTQRIAKDGTVRLSARYMLAGKDSAGNACRLFIENQSGEDGVLRPRIVTDSPMLAAWEDARLRSAVEGATGGVTVRIWRETEA
;
A
#
# COMPACT_ATOMS: atom_id res chain seq x y z
N MET A 1 12.62 1.62 -18.99
CA MET A 1 11.72 0.47 -18.94
C MET A 1 10.52 0.75 -18.06
N CYS A 2 9.35 0.53 -18.58
CA CYS A 2 8.13 0.81 -17.85
C CYS A 2 7.69 -0.41 -17.06
N GLY A 3 7.03 -0.18 -15.94
CA GLY A 3 6.32 -1.21 -15.23
C GLY A 3 4.88 -1.33 -15.71
N GLU A 4 4.22 -2.38 -15.28
CA GLU A 4 2.79 -2.60 -15.50
C GLU A 4 2.02 -2.10 -14.29
N LEU A 5 1.04 -1.24 -14.48
CA LEU A 5 0.17 -0.77 -13.41
C LEU A 5 -0.82 -1.88 -13.04
N ILE A 6 -0.72 -2.41 -11.83
CA ILE A 6 -1.56 -3.52 -11.39
C ILE A 6 -2.68 -3.09 -10.45
N LEU A 7 -2.48 -2.05 -9.65
CA LEU A 7 -3.49 -1.56 -8.71
C LEU A 7 -3.44 -0.06 -8.58
N THR A 8 -4.60 0.55 -8.46
CA THR A 8 -4.78 1.92 -8.02
C THR A 8 -5.68 1.89 -6.80
N ILE A 9 -5.23 2.47 -5.69
CA ILE A 9 -5.95 2.43 -4.43
C ILE A 9 -6.29 3.85 -4.03
N HIS A 10 -7.59 4.11 -3.88
CA HIS A 10 -8.11 5.41 -3.46
C HIS A 10 -8.29 5.36 -1.95
N VAL A 11 -7.44 6.09 -1.23
CA VAL A 11 -7.33 6.04 0.23
C VAL A 11 -7.96 7.28 0.84
N LEU A 12 -8.80 7.06 1.85
CA LEU A 12 -9.36 8.12 2.68
C LEU A 12 -8.80 7.99 4.09
N CYS A 13 -8.11 9.04 4.55
CA CYS A 13 -7.57 9.06 5.90
C CYS A 13 -8.70 9.31 6.89
N THR A 14 -8.75 8.53 7.96
CA THR A 14 -9.85 8.59 8.92
C THR A 14 -9.43 9.14 10.29
N GLY A 15 -8.17 9.51 10.43
CA GLY A 15 -7.68 10.09 11.68
C GLY A 15 -6.18 10.24 11.66
N THR A 16 -5.64 10.67 12.78
CA THR A 16 -4.19 10.79 12.98
C THR A 16 -3.93 10.69 14.47
N GLU A 17 -2.99 9.83 14.85
CA GLU A 17 -2.50 9.70 16.21
C GLU A 17 -0.99 9.85 16.19
N ALA A 18 -0.45 10.56 17.16
CA ALA A 18 0.98 10.84 17.13
C ALA A 18 1.57 10.87 18.55
N VAL A 19 2.85 10.53 18.62
CA VAL A 19 3.65 10.70 19.82
C VAL A 19 4.99 11.32 19.43
N LYS A 20 5.42 12.31 20.20
CA LYS A 20 6.77 12.88 20.06
C LYS A 20 7.66 12.21 21.09
N GLY A 21 8.48 11.29 20.64
CA GLY A 21 9.33 10.51 21.52
C GLY A 21 10.67 11.16 21.78
N HIS A 22 11.44 10.56 22.67
CA HIS A 22 12.79 11.03 22.94
C HIS A 22 13.76 10.68 21.82
N GLY A 23 13.60 9.50 21.20
CA GLY A 23 14.47 9.05 20.13
C GLY A 23 13.90 9.25 18.73
N GLU A 24 12.59 9.28 18.61
CA GLU A 24 11.92 9.47 17.33
C GLU A 24 10.47 9.88 17.57
N ASP A 25 9.86 10.45 16.56
CA ASP A 25 8.42 10.72 16.56
C ASP A 25 7.73 9.64 15.76
N VAL A 26 6.50 9.29 16.14
CA VAL A 26 5.70 8.31 15.41
C VAL A 26 4.33 8.89 15.15
N VAL A 27 3.88 8.77 13.90
CA VAL A 27 2.54 9.18 13.48
C VAL A 27 1.85 7.98 12.87
N MET A 28 0.62 7.71 13.31
CA MET A 28 -0.21 6.65 12.74
C MET A 28 -1.43 7.28 12.09
N VAL A 29 -1.65 6.96 10.83
CA VAL A 29 -2.78 7.48 10.05
C VAL A 29 -3.66 6.31 9.64
N PRO A 30 -4.75 6.05 10.38
CA PRO A 30 -5.70 5.02 9.95
C PRO A 30 -6.43 5.49 8.69
N PHE A 31 -6.80 4.52 7.86
CA PHE A 31 -7.46 4.83 6.59
C PHE A 31 -8.36 3.69 6.14
N THR A 32 -9.29 4.01 5.25
CA THR A 32 -10.03 3.05 4.45
C THR A 32 -9.72 3.29 2.99
N GLY A 33 -9.98 2.32 2.14
CA GLY A 33 -9.66 2.49 0.73
C GLY A 33 -10.38 1.52 -0.18
N ARG A 34 -10.35 1.87 -1.45
CA ARG A 34 -10.92 1.06 -2.52
C ARG A 34 -9.85 0.87 -3.58
N ALA A 35 -9.64 -0.37 -3.98
CA ALA A 35 -8.66 -0.73 -4.99
C ALA A 35 -9.32 -1.12 -6.29
N GLU A 36 -8.70 -0.75 -7.39
CA GLU A 36 -9.13 -1.13 -8.72
C GLU A 36 -7.92 -1.44 -9.60
N GLY A 37 -8.14 -2.30 -10.57
CA GLY A 37 -7.10 -2.66 -11.53
C GLY A 37 -7.63 -3.68 -12.51
N PRO A 38 -6.81 -4.05 -13.50
CA PRO A 38 -7.25 -5.00 -14.52
C PRO A 38 -7.49 -6.42 -13.99
N CYS A 39 -6.87 -6.77 -12.85
CA CYS A 39 -6.93 -8.14 -12.34
C CYS A 39 -7.59 -8.26 -10.98
N PHE A 40 -7.89 -7.15 -10.30
CA PHE A 40 -8.49 -7.17 -8.97
C PHE A 40 -9.27 -5.89 -8.71
N THR A 41 -10.42 -6.04 -8.04
CA THR A 41 -11.15 -4.92 -7.44
C THR A 41 -11.57 -5.30 -6.04
N GLY A 42 -11.51 -4.35 -5.09
CA GLY A 42 -11.88 -4.63 -3.71
C GLY A 42 -11.78 -3.43 -2.81
N GLU A 43 -12.03 -3.64 -1.53
CA GLU A 43 -12.04 -2.60 -0.51
C GLU A 43 -11.31 -3.08 0.74
N THR A 44 -10.88 -2.13 1.58
CA THR A 44 -10.25 -2.49 2.85
C THR A 44 -11.21 -3.23 3.76
N VAL A 45 -10.68 -4.25 4.43
CA VAL A 45 -11.40 -4.99 5.48
C VAL A 45 -10.96 -4.38 6.80
N GLY A 46 -11.83 -3.55 7.39
CA GLY A 46 -11.43 -2.74 8.52
C GLY A 46 -10.44 -1.65 8.09
N PRO A 47 -9.94 -0.85 9.02
CA PRO A 47 -8.98 0.20 8.68
C PRO A 47 -7.59 -0.37 8.41
N GLY A 48 -6.91 0.23 7.42
CA GLY A 48 -5.48 0.09 7.31
C GLY A 48 -4.81 1.16 8.17
N VAL A 49 -3.51 1.06 8.35
CA VAL A 49 -2.74 2.04 9.10
C VAL A 49 -1.44 2.34 8.38
N ASP A 50 -1.18 3.62 8.16
CA ASP A 50 0.11 4.11 7.71
C ASP A 50 0.87 4.59 8.94
N THR A 51 2.01 3.98 9.22
CA THR A 51 2.87 4.37 10.34
C THR A 51 4.08 5.08 9.80
N GLN A 52 4.30 6.30 10.28
CA GLN A 52 5.42 7.14 9.88
C GLN A 52 6.34 7.30 11.09
N ARG A 53 7.61 6.96 10.92
CA ARG A 53 8.62 7.10 11.97
C ARG A 53 9.60 8.17 11.54
N ILE A 54 9.73 9.21 12.34
CA ILE A 54 10.52 10.40 12.02
C ILE A 54 11.67 10.46 13.00
N ALA A 55 12.88 10.22 12.49
CA ALA A 55 14.09 10.26 13.30
C ALA A 55 14.47 11.70 13.64
N LYS A 56 15.33 11.87 14.63
CA LYS A 56 15.78 13.20 15.07
C LYS A 56 16.50 13.99 13.97
N ASP A 57 17.12 13.29 13.02
CA ASP A 57 17.80 13.93 11.89
C ASP A 57 16.81 14.27 10.74
N GLY A 58 15.51 14.01 10.93
CA GLY A 58 14.49 14.28 9.93
C GLY A 58 14.22 13.14 8.95
N THR A 59 14.96 12.04 9.03
CA THR A 59 14.72 10.87 8.18
C THR A 59 13.35 10.27 8.49
N VAL A 60 12.56 10.01 7.47
CA VAL A 60 11.20 9.46 7.61
C VAL A 60 11.17 8.07 7.04
N ARG A 61 10.60 7.12 7.81
CA ARG A 61 10.31 5.77 7.35
C ARG A 61 8.81 5.56 7.36
N LEU A 62 8.29 5.02 6.27
CA LEU A 62 6.86 4.79 6.09
C LEU A 62 6.59 3.30 6.02
N SER A 63 5.49 2.87 6.66
CA SER A 63 5.00 1.51 6.56
C SER A 63 3.48 1.52 6.65
N ALA A 64 2.83 1.17 5.57
CA ALA A 64 1.37 1.06 5.52
C ALA A 64 0.98 -0.40 5.37
N ARG A 65 0.03 -0.86 6.17
CA ARG A 65 -0.46 -2.23 6.14
C ARG A 65 -1.97 -2.23 6.07
N TYR A 66 -2.50 -3.04 5.18
CA TYR A 66 -3.96 -3.14 5.03
C TYR A 66 -4.34 -4.44 4.34
N MET A 67 -5.58 -4.86 4.59
CA MET A 67 -6.17 -6.04 3.97
C MET A 67 -7.27 -5.58 3.03
N LEU A 68 -7.28 -6.11 1.81
CA LEU A 68 -8.33 -5.87 0.83
C LEU A 68 -9.12 -7.16 0.61
N ALA A 69 -10.42 -7.04 0.49
CA ALA A 69 -11.28 -8.14 0.08
C ALA A 69 -12.04 -7.72 -1.17
N GLY A 70 -12.13 -8.61 -2.14
CA GLY A 70 -12.79 -8.31 -3.39
C GLY A 70 -12.80 -9.50 -4.31
N LYS A 71 -12.61 -9.24 -5.60
CA LYS A 71 -12.65 -10.28 -6.63
C LYS A 71 -11.52 -10.12 -7.62
N ASP A 72 -10.98 -11.25 -8.07
CA ASP A 72 -10.03 -11.27 -9.18
C ASP A 72 -10.76 -11.18 -10.52
N SER A 73 -10.00 -11.14 -11.62
CA SER A 73 -10.58 -10.97 -12.95
C SER A 73 -11.40 -12.18 -13.43
N ALA A 74 -11.28 -13.32 -12.76
CA ALA A 74 -12.12 -14.47 -13.03
C ALA A 74 -13.45 -14.40 -12.24
N GLY A 75 -13.63 -13.38 -11.41
CA GLY A 75 -14.83 -13.21 -10.60
C GLY A 75 -14.83 -13.98 -9.29
N ASN A 76 -13.70 -14.59 -8.92
CA ASN A 76 -13.58 -15.33 -7.67
C ASN A 76 -13.26 -14.41 -6.51
N ALA A 77 -13.94 -14.59 -5.38
CA ALA A 77 -13.68 -13.85 -4.17
C ALA A 77 -12.27 -14.16 -3.67
N CYS A 78 -11.53 -13.11 -3.30
CA CYS A 78 -10.18 -13.28 -2.81
C CYS A 78 -9.77 -12.09 -1.93
N ARG A 79 -8.62 -12.23 -1.27
CA ARG A 79 -8.06 -11.18 -0.43
C ARG A 79 -6.63 -10.88 -0.83
N LEU A 80 -6.23 -9.64 -0.56
CA LEU A 80 -4.85 -9.21 -0.68
C LEU A 80 -4.44 -8.60 0.66
N PHE A 81 -3.31 -9.04 1.19
CA PHE A 81 -2.63 -8.27 2.24
C PHE A 81 -1.55 -7.45 1.56
N ILE A 82 -1.50 -6.16 1.86
CA ILE A 82 -0.49 -5.27 1.30
C ILE A 82 0.28 -4.63 2.44
N GLU A 83 1.61 -4.71 2.36
CA GLU A 83 2.52 -4.00 3.23
C GLU A 83 3.42 -3.14 2.35
N ASN A 84 3.28 -1.82 2.46
CA ASN A 84 4.02 -0.90 1.63
C ASN A 84 5.01 -0.15 2.52
N GLN A 85 6.29 -0.41 2.33
CA GLN A 85 7.35 0.14 3.17
C GLN A 85 8.34 0.95 2.34
N SER A 86 8.87 2.02 2.94
CA SER A 86 9.98 2.74 2.35
C SER A 86 11.28 2.00 2.66
N GLY A 87 12.15 1.85 1.65
CA GLY A 87 13.50 1.36 1.83
C GLY A 87 14.44 2.49 2.24
N GLU A 88 15.72 2.16 2.40
CA GLU A 88 16.76 3.15 2.75
C GLU A 88 16.91 4.23 1.67
N ASP A 89 16.62 3.88 0.44
CA ASP A 89 16.67 4.81 -0.71
C ASP A 89 15.40 5.69 -0.81
N GLY A 90 14.45 5.54 0.12
CA GLY A 90 13.19 6.27 0.11
C GLY A 90 12.15 5.75 -0.86
N VAL A 91 12.45 4.71 -1.62
CA VAL A 91 11.51 4.13 -2.58
C VAL A 91 10.52 3.22 -1.85
N LEU A 92 9.24 3.38 -2.16
CA LEU A 92 8.18 2.55 -1.59
C LEU A 92 8.08 1.25 -2.39
N ARG A 93 8.26 0.12 -1.69
CA ARG A 93 8.19 -1.20 -2.30
C ARG A 93 7.13 -2.03 -1.59
N PRO A 94 5.94 -2.17 -2.17
CA PRO A 94 4.89 -2.98 -1.57
C PRO A 94 5.19 -4.46 -1.69
N ARG A 95 4.70 -5.21 -0.70
CA ARG A 95 4.65 -6.66 -0.73
C ARG A 95 3.20 -7.07 -0.67
N ILE A 96 2.85 -8.08 -1.44
CA ILE A 96 1.48 -8.58 -1.53
C ILE A 96 1.46 -10.05 -1.15
N VAL A 97 0.48 -10.43 -0.32
CA VAL A 97 0.15 -11.83 -0.03
C VAL A 97 -1.30 -12.03 -0.41
N THR A 98 -1.62 -13.10 -1.11
CA THR A 98 -2.97 -13.32 -1.62
C THR A 98 -3.36 -14.79 -1.57
N ASP A 99 -4.66 -15.04 -1.45
CA ASP A 99 -5.22 -16.38 -1.59
C ASP A 99 -5.77 -16.67 -3.00
N SER A 100 -5.61 -15.73 -3.93
CA SER A 100 -6.05 -15.93 -5.32
C SER A 100 -5.00 -16.68 -6.12
N PRO A 101 -5.33 -17.85 -6.70
CA PRO A 101 -4.40 -18.52 -7.61
C PRO A 101 -4.01 -17.68 -8.83
N MET A 102 -4.93 -16.83 -9.31
CA MET A 102 -4.66 -15.94 -10.44
C MET A 102 -3.63 -14.87 -10.13
N LEU A 103 -3.59 -14.42 -8.88
CA LEU A 103 -2.73 -13.31 -8.46
C LEU A 103 -1.49 -13.79 -7.71
N ALA A 104 -1.31 -15.10 -7.59
CA ALA A 104 -0.21 -15.68 -6.80
C ALA A 104 1.17 -15.18 -7.24
N ALA A 105 1.35 -14.88 -8.51
CA ALA A 105 2.62 -14.38 -9.02
C ALA A 105 2.98 -12.99 -8.45
N TRP A 106 2.00 -12.24 -7.95
CA TRP A 106 2.28 -10.96 -7.33
C TRP A 106 3.09 -11.09 -6.03
N GLU A 107 3.04 -12.25 -5.37
CA GLU A 107 3.80 -12.48 -4.14
C GLU A 107 5.31 -12.45 -4.39
N ASP A 108 5.74 -12.90 -5.56
CA ASP A 108 7.15 -12.95 -5.93
C ASP A 108 7.56 -11.82 -6.87
N ALA A 109 6.61 -10.99 -7.26
CA ALA A 109 6.87 -9.93 -8.22
C ALA A 109 7.64 -8.78 -7.59
N ARG A 110 8.43 -8.11 -8.40
CA ARG A 110 9.09 -6.88 -8.00
C ARG A 110 8.11 -5.74 -8.18
N LEU A 111 7.69 -5.17 -7.07
CA LEU A 111 6.66 -4.14 -7.05
C LEU A 111 7.24 -2.80 -6.62
N ARG A 112 6.65 -1.74 -7.15
CA ARG A 112 6.98 -0.36 -6.80
C ARG A 112 5.68 0.41 -6.67
N SER A 113 5.65 1.38 -5.78
CA SER A 113 4.46 2.23 -5.64
C SER A 113 4.83 3.70 -5.64
N ALA A 114 3.83 4.51 -5.97
CA ALA A 114 3.87 5.95 -5.83
C ALA A 114 2.61 6.43 -5.15
N VAL A 115 2.74 7.48 -4.35
CA VAL A 115 1.64 8.05 -3.58
C VAL A 115 1.45 9.49 -4.03
N GLU A 116 0.21 9.84 -4.36
CA GLU A 116 -0.15 11.18 -4.81
C GLU A 116 -1.26 11.70 -3.91
N GLY A 117 -1.15 12.96 -3.49
CA GLY A 117 -2.17 13.59 -2.65
C GLY A 117 -3.51 13.68 -3.36
N ALA A 118 -4.58 13.47 -2.60
CA ALA A 118 -5.96 13.58 -3.06
C ALA A 118 -6.81 14.20 -1.96
N THR A 119 -8.02 14.64 -2.29
CA THR A 119 -8.92 15.23 -1.29
C THR A 119 -9.24 14.23 -0.19
N GLY A 120 -8.88 14.56 1.05
CA GLY A 120 -9.12 13.73 2.22
C GLY A 120 -8.26 12.51 2.35
N GLY A 121 -7.24 12.35 1.48
CA GLY A 121 -6.38 11.17 1.54
C GLY A 121 -5.32 11.18 0.46
N VAL A 122 -5.07 10.00 -0.11
CA VAL A 122 -4.06 9.83 -1.16
C VAL A 122 -4.54 8.82 -2.20
N THR A 123 -3.92 8.84 -3.36
CA THR A 123 -4.05 7.80 -4.37
C THR A 123 -2.72 7.06 -4.44
N VAL A 124 -2.78 5.75 -4.29
CA VAL A 124 -1.59 4.89 -4.34
C VAL A 124 -1.66 4.09 -5.63
N ARG A 125 -0.58 4.11 -6.42
CA ARG A 125 -0.47 3.28 -7.61
C ARG A 125 0.64 2.27 -7.40
N ILE A 126 0.38 1.03 -7.75
CA ILE A 126 1.34 -0.07 -7.63
C ILE A 126 1.63 -0.61 -9.01
N TRP A 127 2.92 -0.66 -9.35
CA TRP A 127 3.41 -1.21 -10.61
C TRP A 127 4.19 -2.48 -10.35
N ARG A 128 4.01 -3.44 -11.26
CA ARG A 128 4.87 -4.60 -11.35
C ARG A 128 5.99 -4.25 -12.32
N GLU A 129 7.23 -4.26 -11.84
CA GLU A 129 8.37 -3.97 -12.69
C GLU A 129 8.63 -5.16 -13.61
N THR A 130 8.85 -4.86 -14.89
CA THR A 130 9.23 -5.87 -15.84
C THR A 130 10.73 -5.87 -15.98
N GLU A 131 11.31 -7.05 -16.15
CA GLU A 131 12.74 -7.14 -16.41
C GLU A 131 13.03 -6.74 -17.85
N ALA A 132 14.12 -6.01 -18.00
CA ALA A 132 14.58 -5.59 -19.31
C ALA A 132 15.18 -6.76 -20.08
#